data_a3e7d3024b1d247cc8318039297c903f
#
_entry.id   a3e7d3024b1d247cc8318039297c903f
#
_cell.length_a   1.000
_cell.length_b   1.000
_cell.length_c   1.000
_cell.angle_alpha   90.00
_cell.angle_beta   90.00
_cell.angle_gamma   90.00
#
_symmetry.space_group_name_H-M   'P 1'
#
loop_
_entity.id
_entity.type
_entity.pdbx_description
1 polymer ?
#
loop_
_entity_poly.entity_id
_entity_poly.type
_entity_poly.pdbx_seq_one_letter_code
_entity_poly.pdbx_strand_id
1 'polypeptide(L)'
;AGSGVGKSTLLGMIARNTKADLNVIALIGERGREVREFIERDLGPEGLKRSIVVAATSDQPALMRIKGAFTATAIAEYFRDRGLNVMLMMDSVTRVAMAQREIGLAVGEPPATRGYTPSVFAILPKLLERTGTNEHGSITAFYTVLVDGDDMNEPIADAVRGILDGHIVLDRTLANKGQYPAINVLKSVSRLMNHISDDDHIKAAEKLRNLYYTYNKS
;
A
#
# COMPACT_ATOMS: atom_id res chain seq x y z
N ALA A 1 5.52 -6.27 -2.31
CA ALA A 1 5.26 -7.12 -3.48
C ALA A 1 6.40 -7.00 -4.49
N GLY A 2 6.85 -8.12 -5.06
CA GLY A 2 7.74 -8.12 -6.23
C GLY A 2 7.00 -7.69 -7.51
N SER A 3 7.72 -7.57 -8.63
CA SER A 3 7.10 -7.32 -9.94
C SER A 3 6.36 -8.56 -10.46
N GLY A 4 5.26 -8.36 -11.19
CA GLY A 4 4.55 -9.45 -11.88
C GLY A 4 3.72 -10.39 -11.00
N VAL A 5 3.40 -10.00 -9.76
CA VAL A 5 2.57 -10.79 -8.83
C VAL A 5 1.09 -10.38 -8.81
N GLY A 6 0.66 -9.55 -9.77
CA GLY A 6 -0.74 -9.12 -9.87
C GLY A 6 -1.13 -7.95 -8.96
N LYS A 7 -0.17 -7.15 -8.48
CA LYS A 7 -0.40 -6.02 -7.59
C LYS A 7 -1.43 -5.02 -8.15
N SER A 8 -1.20 -4.51 -9.36
CA SER A 8 -2.07 -3.48 -9.96
C SER A 8 -3.48 -3.99 -10.22
N THR A 9 -3.60 -5.24 -10.68
CA THR A 9 -4.90 -5.89 -10.87
C THR A 9 -5.65 -6.03 -9.56
N LEU A 10 -4.97 -6.44 -8.49
CA LEU A 10 -5.57 -6.54 -7.15
C LEU A 10 -6.04 -5.18 -6.64
N LEU A 11 -5.23 -4.13 -6.78
CA LEU A 11 -5.62 -2.77 -6.39
C LEU A 11 -6.86 -2.29 -7.17
N GLY A 12 -6.90 -2.53 -8.48
CA GLY A 12 -8.06 -2.22 -9.31
C GLY A 12 -9.33 -2.98 -8.86
N MET A 13 -9.20 -4.26 -8.53
CA MET A 13 -10.30 -5.06 -8.00
C MET A 13 -10.83 -4.50 -6.67
N ILE A 14 -9.93 -4.13 -5.76
CA ILE A 14 -10.32 -3.52 -4.48
C ILE A 14 -11.05 -2.20 -4.74
N ALA A 15 -10.51 -1.33 -5.58
CA ALA A 15 -11.10 -0.03 -5.89
C ALA A 15 -12.51 -0.14 -6.50
N ARG A 16 -12.73 -1.11 -7.39
CA ARG A 16 -14.03 -1.33 -8.02
C ARG A 16 -15.07 -1.92 -7.08
N ASN A 17 -14.66 -2.75 -6.13
CA ASN A 17 -15.57 -3.57 -5.31
C ASN A 17 -15.67 -3.12 -3.84
N THR A 18 -14.92 -2.13 -3.42
CA THR A 18 -14.99 -1.61 -2.06
C THR A 18 -16.36 -0.99 -1.76
N LYS A 19 -16.77 -1.08 -0.49
CA LYS A 19 -17.94 -0.38 0.04
C LYS A 19 -17.65 1.04 0.50
N ALA A 20 -16.43 1.53 0.34
CA ALA A 20 -16.07 2.92 0.63
C ALA A 20 -16.90 3.89 -0.21
N ASP A 21 -17.15 5.06 0.34
CA ASP A 21 -17.92 6.11 -0.37
C ASP A 21 -17.09 6.72 -1.52
N LEU A 22 -15.78 6.78 -1.34
CA LEU A 22 -14.84 7.39 -2.28
C LEU A 22 -13.50 6.69 -2.23
N ASN A 23 -12.87 6.51 -3.39
CA ASN A 23 -11.47 6.10 -3.50
C ASN A 23 -10.58 7.30 -3.80
N VAL A 24 -9.48 7.43 -3.08
CA VAL A 24 -8.37 8.32 -3.44
C VAL A 24 -7.18 7.46 -3.77
N ILE A 25 -6.68 7.56 -4.99
CA ILE A 25 -5.63 6.69 -5.52
C ILE A 25 -4.42 7.55 -5.87
N ALA A 26 -3.33 7.36 -5.13
CA ALA A 26 -2.06 8.01 -5.36
C ALA A 26 -1.12 7.08 -6.15
N LEU A 27 -0.78 7.45 -7.37
CA LEU A 27 0.17 6.74 -8.23
C LEU A 27 1.48 7.54 -8.25
N ILE A 28 2.42 7.12 -7.41
CA ILE A 28 3.65 7.86 -7.14
C ILE A 28 4.87 7.12 -7.69
N GLY A 29 5.56 7.76 -8.61
CA GLY A 29 6.80 7.25 -9.19
C GLY A 29 6.61 6.10 -10.19
N GLU A 30 5.39 5.82 -10.59
CA GLU A 30 5.10 4.86 -11.66
C GLU A 30 5.33 5.50 -13.04
N ARG A 31 5.59 4.68 -14.05
CA ARG A 31 5.74 5.16 -15.42
C ARG A 31 4.41 5.64 -15.98
N GLY A 32 4.43 6.69 -16.81
CA GLY A 32 3.21 7.24 -17.40
C GLY A 32 2.33 6.21 -18.11
N ARG A 33 2.95 5.23 -18.81
CA ARG A 33 2.24 4.12 -19.43
C ARG A 33 1.52 3.23 -18.40
N GLU A 34 2.17 2.91 -17.30
CA GLU A 34 1.60 2.07 -16.23
C GLU A 34 0.43 2.78 -15.54
N VAL A 35 0.55 4.10 -15.33
CA VAL A 35 -0.53 4.94 -14.80
C VAL A 35 -1.74 4.87 -15.73
N ARG A 36 -1.53 5.03 -17.02
CA ARG A 36 -2.59 4.98 -18.01
C ARG A 36 -3.26 3.60 -18.08
N GLU A 37 -2.48 2.53 -18.11
CA GLU A 37 -2.99 1.16 -18.10
C GLU A 37 -3.81 0.87 -16.84
N PHE A 38 -3.37 1.34 -15.68
CA PHE A 38 -4.13 1.19 -14.44
C PHE A 38 -5.48 1.90 -14.51
N ILE A 39 -5.51 3.16 -14.94
CA ILE A 39 -6.75 3.94 -15.03
C ILE A 39 -7.73 3.32 -16.05
N GLU A 40 -7.25 2.98 -17.24
CA GLU A 40 -8.08 2.50 -18.34
C GLU A 40 -8.53 1.04 -18.16
N ARG A 41 -7.64 0.16 -17.69
CA ARG A 41 -7.89 -1.28 -17.62
C ARG A 41 -8.23 -1.76 -16.21
N ASP A 42 -7.37 -1.48 -15.23
CA ASP A 42 -7.51 -2.07 -13.89
C ASP A 42 -8.61 -1.37 -13.08
N LEU A 43 -8.66 -0.04 -13.13
CA LEU A 43 -9.71 0.76 -12.51
C LEU A 43 -10.98 0.77 -13.36
N GLY A 44 -10.83 1.05 -14.65
CA GLY A 44 -11.92 1.12 -15.62
C GLY A 44 -12.89 2.28 -15.40
N PRO A 45 -13.88 2.46 -16.29
CA PRO A 45 -14.85 3.56 -16.20
C PRO A 45 -15.66 3.55 -14.91
N GLU A 46 -16.07 2.37 -14.44
CA GLU A 46 -16.88 2.25 -13.22
C GLU A 46 -16.08 2.57 -11.95
N GLY A 47 -14.83 2.11 -11.89
CA GLY A 47 -13.93 2.47 -10.78
C GLY A 47 -13.59 3.96 -10.77
N LEU A 48 -13.39 4.54 -11.95
CA LEU A 48 -13.04 5.96 -12.09
C LEU A 48 -14.16 6.90 -11.63
N LYS A 49 -15.43 6.54 -11.83
CA LYS A 49 -16.59 7.34 -11.38
C LYS A 49 -16.60 7.62 -9.88
N ARG A 50 -15.99 6.76 -9.09
CA ARG A 50 -15.94 6.85 -7.63
C ARG A 50 -14.54 7.06 -7.09
N SER A 51 -13.62 7.53 -7.92
CA SER A 51 -12.23 7.67 -7.58
C SER A 51 -11.68 9.05 -7.93
N ILE A 52 -10.78 9.54 -7.09
CA ILE A 52 -9.90 10.67 -7.37
C ILE A 52 -8.50 10.10 -7.55
N VAL A 53 -7.87 10.36 -8.68
CA VAL A 53 -6.52 9.87 -8.98
C VAL A 53 -5.54 11.03 -8.90
N VAL A 54 -4.51 10.88 -8.08
CA VAL A 54 -3.38 11.79 -7.98
C VAL A 54 -2.16 11.07 -8.53
N ALA A 55 -1.63 11.53 -9.65
CA ALA A 55 -0.49 10.92 -10.31
C ALA A 55 0.72 11.85 -10.30
N ALA A 56 1.85 11.35 -9.82
CA ALA A 56 3.16 11.98 -9.94
C ALA A 56 4.12 10.92 -10.47
N THR A 57 4.32 10.92 -11.78
CA THR A 57 5.05 9.88 -12.51
C THR A 57 6.57 9.92 -12.28
N SER A 58 7.26 8.88 -12.69
CA SER A 58 8.70 8.70 -12.44
C SER A 58 9.59 9.77 -13.09
N ASP A 59 9.11 10.45 -14.11
CA ASP A 59 9.78 11.57 -14.78
C ASP A 59 9.62 12.91 -14.06
N GLN A 60 8.73 12.98 -13.07
CA GLN A 60 8.56 14.21 -12.28
C GLN A 60 9.69 14.38 -11.25
N PRO A 61 10.06 15.62 -10.91
CA PRO A 61 11.03 15.90 -9.85
C PRO A 61 10.66 15.22 -8.52
N ALA A 62 11.67 14.86 -7.73
CA ALA A 62 11.48 14.18 -6.45
C ALA A 62 10.51 14.90 -5.51
N LEU A 63 10.60 16.22 -5.42
CA LEU A 63 9.69 17.04 -4.61
C LEU A 63 8.22 16.91 -5.05
N MET A 64 7.96 16.82 -6.35
CA MET A 64 6.61 16.65 -6.88
C MET A 64 6.05 15.26 -6.53
N ARG A 65 6.88 14.22 -6.58
CA ARG A 65 6.48 12.87 -6.17
C ARG A 65 6.11 12.81 -4.69
N ILE A 66 6.89 13.45 -3.83
CA ILE A 66 6.57 13.55 -2.40
C ILE A 66 5.28 14.35 -2.17
N LYS A 67 5.17 15.51 -2.78
CA LYS A 67 3.96 16.34 -2.66
C LYS A 67 2.72 15.64 -3.18
N GLY A 68 2.82 14.84 -4.22
CA GLY A 68 1.72 14.02 -4.73
C GLY A 68 1.18 13.07 -3.66
N ALA A 69 2.05 12.39 -2.92
CA ALA A 69 1.65 11.52 -1.81
C ALA A 69 0.93 12.29 -0.69
N PHE A 70 1.47 13.42 -0.26
CA PHE A 70 0.84 14.26 0.77
C PHE A 70 -0.47 14.89 0.28
N THR A 71 -0.55 15.32 -0.98
CA THR A 71 -1.77 15.86 -1.57
C THR A 71 -2.90 14.82 -1.58
N ALA A 72 -2.61 13.60 -2.02
CA ALA A 72 -3.60 12.51 -1.99
C ALA A 72 -4.11 12.23 -0.57
N THR A 73 -3.21 12.21 0.40
CA THR A 73 -3.55 12.03 1.82
C THR A 73 -4.42 13.17 2.32
N ALA A 74 -4.09 14.44 1.99
CA ALA A 74 -4.89 15.60 2.36
C ALA A 74 -6.30 15.58 1.73
N ILE A 75 -6.42 15.12 0.49
CA ILE A 75 -7.73 14.93 -0.16
C ILE A 75 -8.54 13.87 0.59
N ALA A 76 -7.94 12.76 0.97
CA ALA A 76 -8.60 11.72 1.75
C ALA A 76 -9.08 12.26 3.12
N GLU A 77 -8.24 13.03 3.82
CA GLU A 77 -8.61 13.69 5.08
C GLU A 77 -9.77 14.66 4.91
N TYR A 78 -9.76 15.43 3.84
CA TYR A 78 -10.84 16.39 3.53
C TYR A 78 -12.22 15.70 3.46
N PHE A 79 -12.31 14.57 2.80
CA PHE A 79 -13.57 13.83 2.68
C PHE A 79 -13.92 13.04 3.94
N ARG A 80 -12.93 12.46 4.64
CA ARG A 80 -13.14 11.84 5.94
C ARG A 80 -13.79 12.81 6.92
N ASP A 81 -13.26 14.03 7.01
CA ASP A 81 -13.73 15.06 7.94
C ASP A 81 -15.15 15.59 7.58
N ARG A 82 -15.65 15.23 6.41
CA ARG A 82 -17.05 15.45 5.97
C ARG A 82 -17.95 14.23 6.15
N GLY A 83 -17.51 13.25 6.89
CA GLY A 83 -18.30 12.08 7.26
C GLY A 83 -18.24 10.91 6.28
N LEU A 84 -17.35 10.93 5.30
CA LEU A 84 -17.21 9.84 4.34
C LEU A 84 -16.29 8.74 4.86
N ASN A 85 -16.54 7.51 4.41
CA ASN A 85 -15.62 6.40 4.50
C ASN A 85 -14.77 6.37 3.23
N VAL A 86 -13.51 6.76 3.36
CA VAL A 86 -12.58 6.90 2.24
C VAL A 86 -11.63 5.70 2.17
N MET A 87 -11.43 5.19 0.96
CA MET A 87 -10.37 4.25 0.64
C MET A 87 -9.19 5.02 0.05
N LEU A 88 -8.05 5.01 0.73
CA LEU A 88 -6.80 5.57 0.19
C LEU A 88 -5.92 4.43 -0.30
N MET A 89 -5.50 4.50 -1.55
CA MET A 89 -4.51 3.60 -2.12
C MET A 89 -3.29 4.40 -2.55
N MET A 90 -2.10 3.94 -2.17
CA MET A 90 -0.84 4.60 -2.58
C MET A 90 0.11 3.58 -3.19
N ASP A 91 0.37 3.74 -4.45
CA ASP A 91 1.28 2.91 -5.25
C ASP A 91 2.42 3.77 -5.81
N SER A 92 3.59 3.79 -5.21
CA SER A 92 4.00 3.03 -4.05
C SER A 92 4.70 3.89 -3.00
N VAL A 93 4.66 3.48 -1.76
CA VAL A 93 5.42 4.11 -0.67
C VAL A 93 6.93 3.99 -0.91
N THR A 94 7.39 2.91 -1.53
CA THR A 94 8.80 2.75 -1.91
C THR A 94 9.27 3.88 -2.83
N ARG A 95 8.45 4.31 -3.76
CA ARG A 95 8.78 5.44 -4.66
C ARG A 95 8.81 6.77 -3.93
N VAL A 96 7.94 6.96 -2.93
CA VAL A 96 8.00 8.13 -2.04
C VAL A 96 9.32 8.12 -1.25
N ALA A 97 9.70 7.00 -0.69
CA ALA A 97 10.98 6.82 0.01
C ALA A 97 12.19 7.12 -0.89
N MET A 98 12.17 6.63 -2.13
CA MET A 98 13.22 6.91 -3.11
C MET A 98 13.30 8.41 -3.47
N ALA A 99 12.17 9.08 -3.60
CA ALA A 99 12.13 10.51 -3.85
C ALA A 99 12.71 11.31 -2.66
N GLN A 100 12.38 10.92 -1.44
CA GLN A 100 12.96 11.56 -0.24
C GLN A 100 14.45 11.30 -0.12
N ARG A 101 14.90 10.09 -0.46
CA ARG A 101 16.33 9.78 -0.51
C ARG A 101 17.08 10.69 -1.49
N GLU A 102 16.54 10.90 -2.68
CA GLU A 102 17.10 11.78 -3.69
C GLU A 102 17.28 13.20 -3.15
N ILE A 103 16.28 13.74 -2.46
CA ILE A 103 16.36 15.07 -1.82
C ILE A 103 17.36 15.06 -0.68
N GLY A 104 17.33 14.07 0.20
CA GLY A 104 18.25 13.98 1.34
C GLY A 104 19.71 13.95 0.90
N LEU A 105 20.04 13.14 -0.11
CA LEU A 105 21.39 13.10 -0.68
C LEU A 105 21.78 14.44 -1.31
N ALA A 106 20.87 15.10 -2.01
CA ALA A 106 21.12 16.39 -2.65
C ALA A 106 21.41 17.51 -1.64
N VAL A 107 20.84 17.45 -0.44
CA VAL A 107 21.10 18.43 0.64
C VAL A 107 22.21 18.00 1.58
N GLY A 108 22.91 16.90 1.30
CA GLY A 108 24.09 16.45 2.02
C GLY A 108 23.83 15.57 3.22
N GLU A 109 22.65 14.95 3.36
CA GLU A 109 22.44 13.93 4.38
C GLU A 109 23.33 12.71 4.13
N PRO A 110 23.90 12.11 5.19
CA PRO A 110 24.69 10.91 5.05
C PRO A 110 23.77 9.73 4.66
N PRO A 111 24.20 8.89 3.69
CA PRO A 111 23.47 7.66 3.40
C PRO A 111 23.59 6.67 4.57
N ALA A 112 22.48 6.04 4.92
CA ALA A 112 22.41 4.99 5.92
C ALA A 112 22.16 3.62 5.25
N THR A 113 21.32 2.78 5.81
CA THR A 113 21.02 1.43 5.33
C THR A 113 20.55 1.46 3.87
N ARG A 114 21.23 0.72 3.00
CA ARG A 114 20.94 0.65 1.54
C ARG A 114 20.86 2.01 0.86
N GLY A 115 21.60 2.98 1.36
CA GLY A 115 21.65 4.33 0.79
C GLY A 115 20.49 5.23 1.14
N TYR A 116 19.51 4.78 1.91
CA TYR A 116 18.44 5.62 2.41
C TYR A 116 18.96 6.60 3.46
N THR A 117 18.52 7.84 3.39
CA THR A 117 18.91 8.90 4.31
C THR A 117 18.01 8.93 5.56
N PRO A 118 18.45 9.53 6.68
CA PRO A 118 17.64 9.61 7.89
C PRO A 118 16.25 10.26 7.67
N SER A 119 16.17 11.26 6.79
CA SER A 119 14.90 11.94 6.48
C SER A 119 13.85 11.02 5.86
N VAL A 120 14.25 9.93 5.18
CA VAL A 120 13.33 8.93 4.64
C VAL A 120 12.54 8.27 5.77
N PHE A 121 13.24 7.84 6.82
CA PHE A 121 12.59 7.19 7.98
C PHE A 121 11.79 8.17 8.84
N ALA A 122 12.14 9.46 8.80
CA ALA A 122 11.38 10.50 9.48
C ALA A 122 10.08 10.87 8.77
N ILE A 123 10.04 10.84 7.43
CA ILE A 123 8.85 11.21 6.65
C ILE A 123 7.79 10.10 6.64
N LEU A 124 8.18 8.83 6.73
CA LEU A 124 7.25 7.70 6.64
C LEU A 124 6.15 7.74 7.71
N PRO A 125 6.43 7.87 9.00
CA PRO A 125 5.37 8.00 10.01
C PRO A 125 4.48 9.21 9.77
N LYS A 126 5.06 10.36 9.40
CA LYS A 126 4.31 11.59 9.13
C LYS A 126 3.31 11.44 8.00
N LEU A 127 3.61 10.61 7.02
CA LEU A 127 2.71 10.33 5.90
C LEU A 127 1.68 9.25 6.28
N LEU A 128 2.14 8.12 6.81
CA LEU A 128 1.33 6.90 6.95
C LEU A 128 0.38 6.93 8.15
N GLU A 129 0.69 7.68 9.20
CA GLU A 129 -0.13 7.76 10.42
C GLU A 129 -1.31 8.74 10.30
N ARG A 130 -1.47 9.41 9.17
CA ARG A 130 -2.57 10.36 8.92
C ARG A 130 -3.89 9.70 8.59
N THR A 131 -3.90 8.42 8.38
CA THR A 131 -5.10 7.62 8.04
C THR A 131 -5.80 7.10 9.29
N GLY A 132 -6.90 6.42 9.11
CA GLY A 132 -7.68 5.84 10.19
C GLY A 132 -9.00 6.54 10.42
N THR A 133 -9.64 6.18 11.52
CA THR A 133 -10.97 6.67 11.90
C THR A 133 -10.84 7.87 12.84
N ASN A 134 -11.70 8.86 12.63
CA ASN A 134 -11.93 9.96 13.56
C ASN A 134 -13.42 10.05 13.92
N GLU A 135 -13.82 11.11 14.62
CA GLU A 135 -15.21 11.34 15.03
C GLU A 135 -16.18 11.58 13.86
N HIS A 136 -15.69 11.88 12.67
CA HIS A 136 -16.52 12.23 11.51
C HIS A 136 -16.62 11.11 10.48
N GLY A 137 -15.52 10.43 10.19
CA GLY A 137 -15.43 9.42 9.15
C GLY A 137 -14.22 8.52 9.28
N SER A 138 -13.84 7.85 8.19
CA SER A 138 -12.71 6.94 8.20
C SER A 138 -11.88 7.00 6.93
N ILE A 139 -10.59 6.71 7.06
CA ILE A 139 -9.70 6.39 5.94
C ILE A 139 -9.15 4.99 6.15
N THR A 140 -9.55 4.06 5.28
CA THR A 140 -8.89 2.77 5.16
C THR A 140 -7.82 2.88 4.09
N ALA A 141 -6.56 2.61 4.44
CA ALA A 141 -5.46 2.78 3.52
C ALA A 141 -4.80 1.47 3.12
N PHE A 142 -4.53 1.33 1.82
CA PHE A 142 -3.67 0.31 1.24
C PHE A 142 -2.41 0.98 0.68
N TYR A 143 -1.27 0.65 1.29
CA TYR A 143 0.03 1.12 0.84
C TYR A 143 0.79 -0.03 0.21
N THR A 144 1.29 0.17 -1.01
CA THR A 144 2.13 -0.83 -1.64
C THR A 144 3.60 -0.56 -1.33
N VAL A 145 4.32 -1.62 -1.05
CA VAL A 145 5.77 -1.61 -0.87
C VAL A 145 6.38 -2.60 -1.86
N LEU A 146 7.34 -2.13 -2.61
CA LEU A 146 8.09 -2.93 -3.56
C LEU A 146 9.28 -3.58 -2.84
N VAL A 147 9.47 -4.86 -3.03
CA VAL A 147 10.61 -5.60 -2.46
C VAL A 147 11.32 -6.35 -3.58
N ASP A 148 12.65 -6.19 -3.65
CA ASP A 148 13.48 -6.90 -4.61
C ASP A 148 13.76 -8.32 -4.11
N GLY A 149 13.60 -9.31 -4.99
CA GLY A 149 13.89 -10.70 -4.65
C GLY A 149 13.06 -11.27 -3.49
N ASP A 150 11.87 -10.70 -3.25
CA ASP A 150 10.99 -11.07 -2.14
C ASP A 150 11.62 -10.87 -0.73
N ASP A 151 12.64 -9.99 -0.64
CA ASP A 151 13.33 -9.65 0.61
C ASP A 151 12.44 -8.77 1.51
N MET A 152 11.75 -9.41 2.45
CA MET A 152 10.89 -8.72 3.43
C MET A 152 11.68 -7.95 4.50
N ASN A 153 13.01 -8.08 4.54
CA ASN A 153 13.90 -7.33 5.44
C ASN A 153 14.48 -6.07 4.79
N GLU A 154 13.97 -5.72 3.62
CA GLU A 154 14.28 -4.45 2.98
C GLU A 154 13.88 -3.29 3.92
N PRO A 155 14.74 -2.25 4.10
CA PRO A 155 14.56 -1.23 5.14
C PRO A 155 13.22 -0.50 5.11
N ILE A 156 12.68 -0.21 3.91
CA ILE A 156 11.39 0.45 3.79
C ILE A 156 10.25 -0.49 4.15
N ALA A 157 10.32 -1.76 3.72
CA ALA A 157 9.32 -2.76 4.08
C ALA A 157 9.29 -2.98 5.60
N ASP A 158 10.45 -3.04 6.24
CA ASP A 158 10.56 -3.18 7.69
C ASP A 158 9.99 -1.97 8.43
N ALA A 159 10.37 -0.75 8.04
CA ALA A 159 9.88 0.48 8.62
C ALA A 159 8.34 0.60 8.49
N VAL A 160 7.80 0.33 7.32
CA VAL A 160 6.36 0.40 7.04
C VAL A 160 5.58 -0.63 7.85
N ARG A 161 6.09 -1.86 7.97
CA ARG A 161 5.49 -2.88 8.85
C ARG A 161 5.43 -2.45 10.31
N GLY A 162 6.41 -1.68 10.76
CA GLY A 162 6.43 -1.12 12.11
C GLY A 162 5.36 -0.05 12.37
N ILE A 163 4.90 0.64 11.33
CA ILE A 163 3.95 1.75 11.42
C ILE A 163 2.50 1.27 11.22
N LEU A 164 2.25 0.37 10.27
CA LEU A 164 0.92 -0.03 9.83
C LEU A 164 0.30 -1.14 10.69
N ASP A 165 -1.03 -1.29 10.59
CA ASP A 165 -1.85 -2.24 11.37
C ASP A 165 -1.74 -3.68 10.87
N GLY A 166 -1.10 -3.91 9.76
CA GLY A 166 -0.89 -5.23 9.19
C GLY A 166 -0.27 -5.17 7.79
N HIS A 167 0.01 -6.34 7.23
CA HIS A 167 0.55 -6.43 5.88
C HIS A 167 0.02 -7.67 5.15
N ILE A 168 -0.16 -7.53 3.85
CA ILE A 168 -0.58 -8.57 2.92
C ILE A 168 0.60 -8.88 2.01
N VAL A 169 1.08 -10.12 2.04
CA VAL A 169 2.23 -10.55 1.23
C VAL A 169 1.73 -11.16 -0.07
N LEU A 170 2.14 -10.58 -1.19
CA LEU A 170 1.98 -11.19 -2.50
C LEU A 170 3.22 -12.03 -2.82
N ASP A 171 2.99 -13.29 -3.16
CA ASP A 171 4.03 -14.31 -3.29
C ASP A 171 4.19 -14.74 -4.76
N ARG A 172 5.41 -14.61 -5.26
CA ARG A 172 5.74 -15.00 -6.64
C ARG A 172 5.55 -16.50 -6.89
N THR A 173 5.79 -17.33 -5.89
CA THR A 173 5.59 -18.78 -6.02
C THR A 173 4.14 -19.13 -6.30
N LEU A 174 3.20 -18.42 -5.65
CA LEU A 174 1.77 -18.59 -5.91
C LEU A 174 1.40 -18.07 -7.32
N ALA A 175 1.92 -16.90 -7.69
CA ALA A 175 1.70 -16.34 -9.02
C ALA A 175 2.22 -17.28 -10.14
N ASN A 176 3.40 -17.88 -9.96
CA ASN A 176 3.97 -18.85 -10.89
C ASN A 176 3.13 -20.13 -11.02
N LYS A 177 2.39 -20.50 -9.98
CA LYS A 177 1.42 -21.61 -10.00
C LYS A 177 0.08 -21.22 -10.62
N GLY A 178 -0.08 -19.97 -11.08
CA GLY A 178 -1.34 -19.45 -11.61
C GLY A 178 -2.41 -19.17 -10.54
N GLN A 179 -2.02 -19.13 -9.27
CA GLN A 179 -2.94 -18.84 -8.17
C GLN A 179 -3.06 -17.33 -7.96
N TYR A 180 -4.24 -16.77 -8.26
CA TYR A 180 -4.54 -15.35 -8.08
C TYR A 180 -5.83 -15.12 -7.29
N PRO A 181 -5.89 -14.09 -6.42
CA PRO A 181 -4.77 -13.23 -6.07
C PRO A 181 -3.64 -14.01 -5.38
N ALA A 182 -2.40 -13.67 -5.68
CA ALA A 182 -1.21 -14.38 -5.18
C ALA A 182 -0.89 -14.04 -3.71
N ILE A 183 -1.90 -14.08 -2.86
CA ILE A 183 -1.81 -13.73 -1.43
C ILE A 183 -1.29 -14.92 -0.64
N ASN A 184 -0.15 -14.74 0.03
CA ASN A 184 0.37 -15.70 0.98
C ASN A 184 -0.24 -15.45 2.36
N VAL A 185 -1.27 -16.22 2.71
CA VAL A 185 -2.02 -16.07 3.96
C VAL A 185 -1.14 -16.31 5.19
N LEU A 186 -0.20 -17.26 5.12
CA LEU A 186 0.67 -17.59 6.26
C LEU A 186 1.70 -16.50 6.58
N LYS A 187 2.14 -15.76 5.55
CA LYS A 187 3.08 -14.63 5.71
C LYS A 187 2.39 -13.29 5.95
N SER A 188 1.07 -13.24 5.78
CA SER A 188 0.27 -12.03 5.99
C SER A 188 -0.17 -11.92 7.44
N VAL A 189 -0.23 -10.68 7.98
CA VAL A 189 -0.51 -10.42 9.39
C VAL A 189 -1.51 -9.29 9.54
N SER A 190 -2.46 -9.45 10.47
CA SER A 190 -3.29 -8.37 11.01
C SER A 190 -2.98 -8.20 12.50
N ARG A 191 -2.61 -7.00 12.93
CA ARG A 191 -2.37 -6.68 14.34
C ARG A 191 -3.67 -6.39 15.10
N LEU A 192 -4.76 -6.11 14.38
CA LEU A 192 -6.04 -5.70 14.96
C LEU A 192 -7.05 -6.85 15.06
N MET A 193 -6.79 -8.00 14.44
CA MET A 193 -7.75 -9.07 14.33
C MET A 193 -8.34 -9.48 15.70
N ASN A 194 -7.50 -9.64 16.71
CA ASN A 194 -7.92 -10.04 18.05
C ASN A 194 -8.72 -8.96 18.81
N HIS A 195 -8.71 -7.71 18.31
CA HIS A 195 -9.45 -6.59 18.91
C HIS A 195 -10.78 -6.30 18.22
N ILE A 196 -10.93 -6.71 16.96
CA ILE A 196 -12.09 -6.37 16.11
C ILE A 196 -12.92 -7.57 15.71
N SER A 197 -12.45 -8.78 15.96
CA SER A 197 -13.14 -10.04 15.64
C SER A 197 -13.65 -10.73 16.90
N ASP A 198 -14.76 -11.44 16.79
CA ASP A 198 -15.26 -12.31 17.84
C ASP A 198 -14.43 -13.59 18.01
N ASP A 199 -14.62 -14.28 19.13
CA ASP A 199 -13.85 -15.49 19.47
C ASP A 199 -14.04 -16.61 18.45
N ASP A 200 -15.21 -16.77 17.88
CA ASP A 200 -15.49 -17.82 16.89
C ASP A 200 -14.76 -17.54 15.57
N HIS A 201 -14.70 -16.29 15.15
CA HIS A 201 -13.92 -15.87 13.99
C HIS A 201 -12.41 -16.11 14.22
N ILE A 202 -11.90 -15.74 15.38
CA ILE A 202 -10.48 -15.96 15.75
C ILE A 202 -10.13 -17.44 15.71
N LYS A 203 -10.92 -18.28 16.37
CA LYS A 203 -10.73 -19.74 16.37
C LYS A 203 -10.80 -20.36 14.96
N ALA A 204 -11.74 -19.89 14.14
CA ALA A 204 -11.86 -20.36 12.75
C ALA A 204 -10.64 -19.99 11.92
N ALA A 205 -10.12 -18.76 12.08
CA ALA A 205 -8.91 -18.30 11.40
C ALA A 205 -7.67 -19.08 11.84
N GLU A 206 -7.50 -19.35 13.13
CA GLU A 206 -6.40 -20.17 13.65
C GLU A 206 -6.45 -21.61 13.08
N LYS A 207 -7.64 -22.21 13.06
CA LYS A 207 -7.83 -23.55 12.48
C LYS A 207 -7.49 -23.56 10.99
N LEU A 208 -7.96 -22.57 10.23
CA LEU A 208 -7.63 -22.43 8.81
C LEU A 208 -6.12 -22.31 8.59
N ARG A 209 -5.44 -21.45 9.35
CA ARG A 209 -3.98 -21.28 9.25
C ARG A 209 -3.23 -22.55 9.54
N ASN A 210 -3.62 -23.30 10.57
CA ASN A 210 -3.00 -24.59 10.93
C ASN A 210 -3.18 -25.63 9.83
N LEU A 211 -4.38 -25.77 9.26
CA LEU A 211 -4.65 -26.67 8.16
C LEU A 211 -3.83 -26.30 6.91
N TYR A 212 -3.80 -25.00 6.58
CA TYR A 212 -3.06 -24.50 5.42
C TYR A 212 -1.53 -24.69 5.59
N TYR A 213 -1.03 -24.47 6.81
CA TYR A 213 0.37 -24.74 7.13
C TYR A 213 0.74 -26.21 6.95
N THR A 214 -0.10 -27.13 7.46
CA THR A 214 0.10 -28.56 7.32
C THR A 214 0.06 -28.99 5.85
N TYR A 215 -0.90 -28.50 5.09
CA TYR A 215 -1.01 -28.79 3.65
C TYR A 215 0.23 -28.34 2.87
N ASN A 216 0.81 -27.19 3.20
CA ASN A 216 2.01 -26.69 2.50
C ASN A 216 3.31 -27.41 2.88
N LYS A 217 3.31 -28.20 3.96
CA LYS A 217 4.46 -29.03 4.36
C LYS A 217 4.46 -30.43 3.73
N SER A 218 3.33 -30.87 3.22
CA SER A 218 3.17 -32.17 2.55
C SER A 218 3.58 -32.06 1.08
#